data_88be21390319fa4737529e9baad858ab
#
_entry.id   88be21390319fa4737529e9baad858ab
#
_cell.length_a   1.000
_cell.length_b   1.000
_cell.length_c   1.000
_cell.angle_alpha   90.00
_cell.angle_beta   90.00
_cell.angle_gamma   90.00
#
_symmetry.space_group_name_H-M   'P 1'
#
loop_
_entity.id
_entity.type
_entity.pdbx_description
1 polymer ?
#
loop_
_entity_poly.entity_id
_entity_poly.type
_entity_poly.pdbx_seq_one_letter_code
_entity_poly.pdbx_strand_id
1 'polypeptide(L)'
;MFPLMKAVILAAGKGTRMGELTANLPKPMVPVLGKPVLEHIVEGLRDEAGIRDFFIITGWCGNVIRDYFGQGDRWKVNVSYGEQVVQDGTGKAPELAKEWVGHDNFLLTYGDILLSPPTDYKLLVESFKEDGVIAVKKVKQEELSQGGAVVLDADGFMIELIEKGASSQVPANAYYNAGIYLLTPRIFDFTAKLEKSPRGEYEFTDALKALVKAGARLRGVTLQREWADVRDPSVLAELNSRAKL
;
A
#
# COMPACT_ATOMS: atom_id res chain seq x y z
N MET A 1 5.82 17.24 -16.39
CA MET A 1 6.89 16.30 -15.96
C MET A 1 6.51 15.90 -14.54
N PHE A 2 6.31 14.61 -14.29
CA PHE A 2 6.05 14.12 -12.91
C PHE A 2 7.33 14.35 -12.08
N PRO A 3 7.21 14.70 -10.78
CA PRO A 3 8.37 14.70 -9.92
C PRO A 3 8.99 13.29 -9.91
N LEU A 4 10.31 13.21 -9.89
CA LEU A 4 11.00 11.94 -9.68
C LEU A 4 10.49 11.34 -8.37
N MET A 5 9.83 10.18 -8.46
CA MET A 5 9.23 9.50 -7.32
C MET A 5 9.62 8.03 -7.36
N LYS A 6 10.00 7.52 -6.22
CA LYS A 6 10.32 6.10 -6.01
C LYS A 6 9.09 5.35 -5.52
N ALA A 7 9.08 4.03 -5.64
CA ALA A 7 8.02 3.20 -5.04
C ALA A 7 8.60 2.21 -4.03
N VAL A 8 7.96 2.12 -2.87
CA VAL A 8 8.23 1.10 -1.84
C VAL A 8 7.00 0.19 -1.74
N ILE A 9 7.18 -1.12 -1.95
CA ILE A 9 6.10 -2.09 -1.95
C ILE A 9 6.29 -3.07 -0.80
N LEU A 10 5.32 -3.13 0.12
CA LEU A 10 5.30 -4.07 1.24
C LEU A 10 4.77 -5.43 0.77
N ALA A 11 5.66 -6.39 0.59
CA ALA A 11 5.37 -7.71 0.04
C ALA A 11 5.85 -8.87 0.95
N ALA A 12 6.05 -8.62 2.26
CA ALA A 12 6.64 -9.58 3.18
C ALA A 12 5.64 -10.55 3.83
N GLY A 13 4.34 -10.24 3.80
CA GLY A 13 3.30 -10.95 4.54
C GLY A 13 3.07 -12.40 4.06
N LYS A 14 2.86 -13.33 5.01
CA LYS A 14 2.59 -14.74 4.74
C LYS A 14 1.25 -15.01 4.03
N GLY A 15 0.27 -14.10 4.16
CA GLY A 15 -1.03 -14.25 3.50
C GLY A 15 -1.87 -15.43 4.01
N THR A 16 -1.85 -15.70 5.31
CA THR A 16 -2.48 -16.89 5.94
C THR A 16 -3.96 -17.09 5.59
N ARG A 17 -4.70 -16.00 5.30
CA ARG A 17 -6.10 -16.05 4.87
C ARG A 17 -6.31 -16.67 3.48
N MET A 18 -5.26 -16.75 2.67
CA MET A 18 -5.29 -17.38 1.35
C MET A 18 -5.15 -18.92 1.40
N GLY A 19 -4.89 -19.49 2.59
CA GLY A 19 -4.79 -20.93 2.80
C GLY A 19 -3.68 -21.58 1.96
N GLU A 20 -4.02 -22.66 1.25
CA GLU A 20 -3.08 -23.41 0.44
C GLU A 20 -2.48 -22.62 -0.73
N LEU A 21 -3.17 -21.60 -1.22
CA LEU A 21 -2.67 -20.74 -2.32
C LEU A 21 -1.37 -20.03 -1.97
N THR A 22 -1.11 -19.81 -0.67
CA THR A 22 0.10 -19.13 -0.19
C THR A 22 1.01 -20.04 0.63
N ALA A 23 0.85 -21.35 0.57
CA ALA A 23 1.72 -22.30 1.26
C ALA A 23 3.18 -22.20 0.78
N ASN A 24 3.40 -22.06 -0.53
CA ASN A 24 4.71 -21.94 -1.16
C ASN A 24 4.82 -20.74 -2.12
N LEU A 25 3.85 -19.83 -2.07
CA LEU A 25 3.77 -18.66 -2.93
C LEU A 25 3.48 -17.43 -2.06
N PRO A 26 4.28 -16.35 -2.11
CA PRO A 26 3.95 -15.15 -1.37
C PRO A 26 2.68 -14.52 -1.94
N LYS A 27 1.81 -13.99 -1.08
CA LYS A 27 0.51 -13.43 -1.45
C LYS A 27 0.56 -12.46 -2.67
N PRO A 28 1.54 -11.56 -2.79
CA PRO A 28 1.65 -10.67 -3.95
C PRO A 28 1.89 -11.38 -5.29
N MET A 29 2.29 -12.64 -5.26
CA MET A 29 2.53 -13.45 -6.47
C MET A 29 1.33 -14.32 -6.88
N VAL A 30 0.22 -14.26 -6.13
CA VAL A 30 -1.03 -14.94 -6.53
C VAL A 30 -1.55 -14.31 -7.82
N PRO A 31 -1.90 -15.14 -8.84
CA PRO A 31 -2.28 -14.62 -10.14
C PRO A 31 -3.71 -14.06 -10.15
N VAL A 32 -3.85 -12.84 -10.65
CA VAL A 32 -5.11 -12.21 -11.03
C VAL A 32 -5.06 -11.94 -12.53
N LEU A 33 -6.08 -12.37 -13.28
CA LEU A 33 -6.15 -12.21 -14.74
C LEU A 33 -4.88 -12.73 -15.47
N GLY A 34 -4.31 -13.81 -14.96
CA GLY A 34 -3.13 -14.48 -15.56
C GLY A 34 -1.77 -13.88 -15.19
N LYS A 35 -1.70 -12.82 -14.36
CA LYS A 35 -0.45 -12.20 -13.89
C LYS A 35 -0.43 -12.07 -12.37
N PRO A 36 0.75 -12.14 -11.72
CA PRO A 36 0.88 -11.81 -10.30
C PRO A 36 0.29 -10.43 -9.95
N VAL A 37 -0.38 -10.31 -8.80
CA VAL A 37 -0.87 -9.00 -8.31
C VAL A 37 0.26 -7.97 -8.30
N LEU A 38 1.45 -8.36 -7.84
CA LEU A 38 2.61 -7.47 -7.78
C LEU A 38 3.05 -6.99 -9.17
N GLU A 39 2.90 -7.79 -10.22
CA GLU A 39 3.20 -7.38 -11.59
C GLU A 39 2.23 -6.30 -12.07
N HIS A 40 0.93 -6.44 -11.78
CA HIS A 40 -0.06 -5.38 -12.08
C HIS A 40 0.29 -4.07 -11.38
N ILE A 41 0.76 -4.13 -10.12
CA ILE A 41 1.16 -2.94 -9.36
C ILE A 41 2.37 -2.27 -10.02
N VAL A 42 3.42 -3.04 -10.32
CA VAL A 42 4.65 -2.52 -10.95
C VAL A 42 4.37 -1.91 -12.33
N GLU A 43 3.60 -2.61 -13.17
CA GLU A 43 3.20 -2.11 -14.49
C GLU A 43 2.35 -0.83 -14.36
N GLY A 44 1.35 -0.82 -13.47
CA GLY A 44 0.49 0.35 -13.26
C GLY A 44 1.27 1.57 -12.78
N LEU A 45 2.17 1.41 -11.81
CA LEU A 45 3.03 2.49 -11.32
C LEU A 45 4.01 2.98 -12.39
N ARG A 46 4.56 2.07 -13.20
CA ARG A 46 5.45 2.40 -14.31
C ARG A 46 4.72 3.22 -15.38
N ASP A 47 3.55 2.77 -15.80
CA ASP A 47 2.88 3.29 -16.99
C ASP A 47 2.04 4.54 -16.68
N GLU A 48 1.38 4.57 -15.53
CA GLU A 48 0.47 5.65 -15.16
C GLU A 48 1.13 6.73 -14.30
N ALA A 49 2.05 6.35 -13.41
CA ALA A 49 2.74 7.29 -12.53
C ALA A 49 4.16 7.65 -13.00
N GLY A 50 4.68 6.97 -14.02
CA GLY A 50 6.03 7.19 -14.53
C GLY A 50 7.16 6.72 -13.61
N ILE A 51 6.84 5.93 -12.57
CA ILE A 51 7.82 5.44 -11.59
C ILE A 51 8.68 4.34 -12.23
N ARG A 52 10.00 4.44 -12.02
CA ARG A 52 10.97 3.49 -12.57
C ARG A 52 11.83 2.81 -11.50
N ASP A 53 11.90 3.37 -10.31
CA ASP A 53 12.71 2.88 -9.21
C ASP A 53 11.81 2.27 -8.14
N PHE A 54 11.99 0.97 -7.89
CA PHE A 54 11.18 0.17 -6.98
C PHE A 54 12.04 -0.43 -5.88
N PHE A 55 11.53 -0.40 -4.65
CA PHE A 55 12.08 -1.15 -3.53
C PHE A 55 10.99 -2.11 -3.01
N ILE A 56 11.22 -3.42 -3.19
CA ILE A 56 10.26 -4.43 -2.77
C ILE A 56 10.72 -5.03 -1.46
N ILE A 57 9.91 -4.88 -0.42
CA ILE A 57 10.18 -5.46 0.90
C ILE A 57 9.59 -6.86 0.92
N THR A 58 10.47 -7.84 0.88
CA THR A 58 10.14 -9.27 0.84
C THR A 58 10.21 -9.91 2.22
N GLY A 59 9.62 -11.08 2.39
CA GLY A 59 9.66 -11.88 3.63
C GLY A 59 9.32 -13.32 3.33
N TRP A 60 8.10 -13.76 3.67
CA TRP A 60 7.63 -15.14 3.37
C TRP A 60 7.80 -15.48 1.89
N CYS A 61 8.53 -16.56 1.60
CA CYS A 61 8.85 -17.00 0.22
C CYS A 61 9.40 -15.86 -0.67
N GLY A 62 10.18 -14.93 -0.09
CA GLY A 62 10.68 -13.74 -0.78
C GLY A 62 11.58 -14.05 -1.99
N ASN A 63 12.21 -15.21 -2.04
CA ASN A 63 12.97 -15.71 -3.20
C ASN A 63 12.09 -15.78 -4.47
N VAL A 64 10.82 -16.16 -4.36
CA VAL A 64 9.90 -16.24 -5.50
C VAL A 64 9.72 -14.85 -6.15
N ILE A 65 9.60 -13.80 -5.36
CA ILE A 65 9.51 -12.42 -5.87
C ILE A 65 10.83 -12.00 -6.52
N ARG A 66 11.96 -12.28 -5.85
CA ARG A 66 13.32 -11.92 -6.34
C ARG A 66 13.64 -12.63 -7.65
N ASP A 67 13.33 -13.92 -7.76
CA ASP A 67 13.57 -14.73 -8.97
C ASP A 67 12.68 -14.26 -10.13
N TYR A 68 11.44 -13.82 -9.83
CA TYR A 68 10.49 -13.36 -10.85
C TYR A 68 10.87 -11.99 -11.42
N PHE A 69 11.18 -11.01 -10.56
CA PHE A 69 11.43 -9.64 -10.99
C PHE A 69 12.91 -9.37 -11.31
N GLY A 70 13.86 -10.13 -10.71
CA GLY A 70 15.29 -9.89 -10.89
C GLY A 70 15.65 -8.44 -10.57
N GLN A 71 16.34 -7.76 -11.48
CA GLN A 71 16.64 -6.34 -11.38
C GLN A 71 15.61 -5.44 -12.07
N GLY A 72 14.55 -6.02 -12.65
CA GLY A 72 13.45 -5.27 -13.28
C GLY A 72 13.55 -5.08 -14.79
N ASP A 73 14.57 -5.65 -15.44
CA ASP A 73 14.88 -5.45 -16.86
C ASP A 73 13.69 -5.76 -17.78
N ARG A 74 12.97 -6.85 -17.51
CA ARG A 74 11.79 -7.26 -18.28
C ARG A 74 10.70 -6.18 -18.29
N TRP A 75 10.57 -5.42 -17.19
CA TRP A 75 9.58 -4.35 -17.04
C TRP A 75 10.15 -2.96 -17.33
N LYS A 76 11.45 -2.86 -17.71
CA LYS A 76 12.16 -1.59 -17.93
C LYS A 76 12.10 -0.66 -16.71
N VAL A 77 12.33 -1.24 -15.55
CA VAL A 77 12.40 -0.57 -14.23
C VAL A 77 13.64 -1.03 -13.48
N ASN A 78 14.00 -0.36 -12.41
CA ASN A 78 15.05 -0.77 -11.48
C ASN A 78 14.40 -1.33 -10.22
N VAL A 79 14.74 -2.55 -9.82
CA VAL A 79 14.20 -3.19 -8.62
C VAL A 79 15.31 -3.45 -7.61
N SER A 80 15.14 -2.92 -6.42
CA SER A 80 15.93 -3.21 -5.23
C SER A 80 15.09 -3.95 -4.19
N TYR A 81 15.75 -4.64 -3.26
CA TYR A 81 15.05 -5.49 -2.29
C TYR A 81 15.53 -5.24 -0.87
N GLY A 82 14.59 -5.32 0.08
CA GLY A 82 14.83 -5.48 1.50
C GLY A 82 14.15 -6.76 2.01
N GLU A 83 14.63 -7.32 3.10
CA GLU A 83 14.02 -8.50 3.71
C GLU A 83 13.53 -8.18 5.11
N GLN A 84 12.23 -8.31 5.34
CA GLN A 84 11.64 -8.28 6.66
C GLN A 84 11.73 -9.68 7.28
N VAL A 85 12.79 -9.92 8.01
CA VAL A 85 13.07 -11.21 8.66
C VAL A 85 12.05 -11.50 9.77
N VAL A 86 11.71 -10.49 10.57
CA VAL A 86 10.70 -10.59 11.62
C VAL A 86 9.41 -9.93 11.11
N GLN A 87 8.37 -10.74 10.92
CA GLN A 87 7.07 -10.28 10.42
C GLN A 87 6.21 -9.78 11.58
N ASP A 88 6.59 -8.67 12.18
CA ASP A 88 5.97 -8.07 13.36
C ASP A 88 5.11 -6.84 13.02
N GLY A 89 4.52 -6.83 11.84
CA GLY A 89 3.62 -5.79 11.36
C GLY A 89 4.16 -5.00 10.18
N THR A 90 3.40 -4.00 9.75
CA THR A 90 3.71 -3.19 8.57
C THR A 90 4.45 -1.89 8.91
N GLY A 91 4.47 -1.51 10.18
CA GLY A 91 4.91 -0.17 10.61
C GLY A 91 6.39 0.09 10.43
N LYS A 92 7.23 -0.89 10.77
CA LYS A 92 8.69 -0.77 10.67
C LYS A 92 9.27 -1.31 9.37
N ALA A 93 8.50 -2.07 8.61
CA ALA A 93 8.97 -2.60 7.33
C ALA A 93 9.51 -1.51 6.37
N PRO A 94 8.89 -0.32 6.23
CA PRO A 94 9.41 0.74 5.37
C PRO A 94 10.82 1.24 5.74
N GLU A 95 11.27 1.07 6.98
CA GLU A 95 12.61 1.48 7.39
C GLU A 95 13.73 0.77 6.61
N LEU A 96 13.46 -0.44 6.10
CA LEU A 96 14.39 -1.15 5.23
C LEU A 96 14.69 -0.39 3.93
N ALA A 97 13.80 0.49 3.50
CA ALA A 97 13.97 1.32 2.32
C ALA A 97 14.51 2.73 2.63
N LYS A 98 14.68 3.10 3.90
CA LYS A 98 15.01 4.49 4.32
C LYS A 98 16.24 5.04 3.61
N GLU A 99 17.35 4.31 3.62
CA GLU A 99 18.60 4.75 2.97
C GLU A 99 18.45 4.83 1.45
N TRP A 100 17.74 3.87 0.86
CA TRP A 100 17.49 3.83 -0.57
C TRP A 100 16.54 4.96 -1.02
N VAL A 101 15.52 5.29 -0.24
CA VAL A 101 14.64 6.46 -0.46
C VAL A 101 15.46 7.74 -0.40
N GLY A 102 16.33 7.88 0.62
CA GLY A 102 17.13 9.07 0.83
C GLY A 102 16.28 10.31 1.09
N HIS A 103 16.42 11.31 0.22
CA HIS A 103 15.66 12.56 0.30
C HIS A 103 14.49 12.65 -0.69
N ASP A 104 14.25 11.61 -1.47
CA ASP A 104 13.20 11.62 -2.49
C ASP A 104 11.82 11.36 -1.89
N ASN A 105 10.80 11.95 -2.49
CA ASN A 105 9.43 11.56 -2.19
C ASN A 105 9.16 10.17 -2.76
N PHE A 106 8.28 9.41 -2.12
CA PHE A 106 8.01 8.05 -2.54
C PHE A 106 6.54 7.67 -2.38
N LEU A 107 6.11 6.75 -3.22
CA LEU A 107 4.84 6.05 -3.06
C LEU A 107 5.09 4.78 -2.25
N LEU A 108 4.27 4.56 -1.22
CA LEU A 108 4.24 3.30 -0.47
C LEU A 108 2.89 2.62 -0.70
N THR A 109 2.94 1.32 -1.04
CA THR A 109 1.73 0.50 -1.18
C THR A 109 1.97 -0.92 -0.68
N TYR A 110 0.87 -1.63 -0.41
CA TYR A 110 0.94 -3.07 -0.12
C TYR A 110 0.94 -3.87 -1.43
N GLY A 111 1.65 -5.00 -1.44
CA GLY A 111 1.81 -5.87 -2.61
C GLY A 111 0.56 -6.66 -3.00
N ASP A 112 -0.55 -6.44 -2.33
CA ASP A 112 -1.85 -7.08 -2.55
C ASP A 112 -2.98 -6.09 -2.91
N ILE A 113 -2.65 -4.81 -3.11
CA ILE A 113 -3.61 -3.78 -3.51
C ILE A 113 -3.63 -3.64 -5.02
N LEU A 114 -4.74 -3.99 -5.63
CA LEU A 114 -4.96 -3.91 -7.07
C LEU A 114 -5.83 -2.71 -7.44
N LEU A 115 -5.38 -1.93 -8.41
CA LEU A 115 -6.19 -0.91 -9.11
C LEU A 115 -6.51 -1.40 -10.52
N SER A 116 -7.77 -1.31 -10.95
CA SER A 116 -8.21 -1.73 -12.29
C SER A 116 -9.26 -0.77 -12.88
N PRO A 117 -8.95 -0.07 -13.98
CA PRO A 117 -7.62 0.16 -14.54
C PRO A 117 -6.73 0.97 -13.59
N PRO A 118 -5.40 0.92 -13.73
CA PRO A 118 -4.44 1.53 -12.79
C PRO A 118 -4.32 3.06 -12.92
N THR A 119 -5.21 3.72 -13.64
CA THR A 119 -5.15 5.16 -13.96
C THR A 119 -5.20 6.07 -12.72
N ASP A 120 -5.69 5.58 -11.58
CA ASP A 120 -5.69 6.34 -10.34
C ASP A 120 -4.27 6.58 -9.78
N TYR A 121 -3.26 5.80 -10.19
CA TYR A 121 -1.86 6.11 -9.83
C TYR A 121 -1.42 7.48 -10.36
N LYS A 122 -1.82 7.83 -11.58
CA LYS A 122 -1.59 9.17 -12.14
C LYS A 122 -2.28 10.26 -11.31
N LEU A 123 -3.55 10.05 -10.97
CA LEU A 123 -4.32 10.98 -10.12
C LEU A 123 -3.63 11.22 -8.77
N LEU A 124 -3.14 10.16 -8.13
CA LEU A 124 -2.45 10.24 -6.85
C LEU A 124 -1.17 11.07 -6.97
N VAL A 125 -0.33 10.80 -7.97
CA VAL A 125 0.94 11.55 -8.19
C VAL A 125 0.67 13.01 -8.53
N GLU A 126 -0.31 13.31 -9.36
CA GLU A 126 -0.69 14.70 -9.71
C GLU A 126 -1.27 15.46 -8.50
N SER A 127 -1.85 14.74 -7.54
CA SER A 127 -2.40 15.29 -6.30
C SER A 127 -1.36 15.51 -5.21
N PHE A 128 -0.13 15.02 -5.40
CA PHE A 128 0.93 15.14 -4.40
C PHE A 128 1.34 16.59 -4.20
N LYS A 129 1.06 17.11 -3.02
CA LYS A 129 1.43 18.45 -2.56
C LYS A 129 1.68 18.40 -1.06
N GLU A 130 2.36 19.42 -0.53
CA GLU A 130 2.63 19.55 0.89
C GLU A 130 3.40 18.32 1.45
N ASP A 131 2.87 17.67 2.51
CA ASP A 131 3.54 16.55 3.18
C ASP A 131 3.19 15.18 2.60
N GLY A 132 2.10 15.08 1.81
CA GLY A 132 1.76 13.83 1.16
C GLY A 132 0.29 13.64 0.78
N VAL A 133 0.02 12.43 0.31
CA VAL A 133 -1.31 11.95 -0.11
C VAL A 133 -1.61 10.63 0.60
N ILE A 134 -2.86 10.44 1.01
CA ILE A 134 -3.45 9.17 1.38
C ILE A 134 -4.57 8.82 0.41
N ALA A 135 -4.45 7.68 -0.27
CA ALA A 135 -5.54 7.18 -1.11
C ALA A 135 -6.68 6.66 -0.24
N VAL A 136 -7.89 7.08 -0.56
CA VAL A 136 -9.10 6.68 0.17
C VAL A 136 -10.17 6.17 -0.79
N LYS A 137 -11.05 5.30 -0.31
CA LYS A 137 -12.16 4.75 -1.09
C LYS A 137 -13.49 4.99 -0.36
N LYS A 138 -14.52 5.39 -1.11
CA LYS A 138 -15.89 5.32 -0.60
C LYS A 138 -16.36 3.88 -0.64
N VAL A 139 -16.80 3.39 0.51
CA VAL A 139 -17.34 2.04 0.69
C VAL A 139 -18.61 2.13 1.53
N LYS A 140 -19.34 1.05 1.67
CA LYS A 140 -20.48 0.98 2.58
C LYS A 140 -19.99 1.04 4.05
N GLN A 141 -20.86 1.52 4.94
CA GLN A 141 -20.53 1.68 6.36
C GLN A 141 -20.04 0.38 7.01
N GLU A 142 -20.62 -0.76 6.63
CA GLU A 142 -20.24 -2.08 7.16
C GLU A 142 -18.81 -2.49 6.75
N GLU A 143 -18.33 -2.00 5.62
CA GLU A 143 -17.00 -2.31 5.11
C GLU A 143 -15.91 -1.49 5.82
N LEU A 144 -16.22 -0.29 6.32
CA LEU A 144 -15.28 0.56 7.04
C LEU A 144 -14.67 -0.15 8.26
N SER A 145 -15.43 -1.02 8.92
CA SER A 145 -14.97 -1.80 10.07
C SER A 145 -13.97 -2.91 9.72
N GLN A 146 -13.86 -3.27 8.44
CA GLN A 146 -12.98 -4.34 7.97
C GLN A 146 -11.53 -3.89 7.70
N GLY A 147 -11.30 -2.58 7.68
CA GLY A 147 -9.99 -1.97 7.47
C GLY A 147 -9.85 -0.69 8.30
N GLY A 148 -8.87 0.14 8.00
CA GLY A 148 -8.72 1.46 8.59
C GLY A 148 -9.68 2.45 7.96
N ALA A 149 -10.33 3.31 8.77
CA ALA A 149 -11.17 4.38 8.30
C ALA A 149 -10.46 5.74 8.43
N VAL A 150 -10.55 6.55 7.39
CA VAL A 150 -9.91 7.88 7.31
C VAL A 150 -10.98 8.95 7.40
N VAL A 151 -10.82 9.89 8.33
CA VAL A 151 -11.66 11.08 8.45
C VAL A 151 -10.91 12.26 7.84
N LEU A 152 -11.57 12.96 6.94
CA LEU A 152 -11.04 14.15 6.29
C LEU A 152 -11.74 15.40 6.82
N ASP A 153 -11.00 16.51 6.89
CA ASP A 153 -11.57 17.84 7.15
C ASP A 153 -12.32 18.39 5.90
N ALA A 154 -12.86 19.61 6.03
CA ALA A 154 -13.58 20.28 4.95
C ALA A 154 -12.70 20.61 3.73
N ASP A 155 -11.40 20.74 3.93
CA ASP A 155 -10.40 21.00 2.89
C ASP A 155 -9.87 19.71 2.25
N GLY A 156 -10.28 18.54 2.76
CA GLY A 156 -9.92 17.22 2.26
C GLY A 156 -8.59 16.69 2.79
N PHE A 157 -8.14 17.15 3.96
CA PHE A 157 -6.95 16.62 4.62
C PHE A 157 -7.31 15.64 5.73
N MET A 158 -6.48 14.63 5.90
CA MET A 158 -6.64 13.64 6.96
C MET A 158 -6.50 14.29 8.34
N ILE A 159 -7.52 14.15 9.17
CA ILE A 159 -7.52 14.59 10.58
C ILE A 159 -7.47 13.41 11.55
N GLU A 160 -8.00 12.25 11.13
CA GLU A 160 -8.03 11.05 11.96
C GLU A 160 -7.94 9.78 11.10
N LEU A 161 -7.33 8.75 11.66
CA LEU A 161 -7.33 7.40 11.12
C LEU A 161 -7.75 6.43 12.23
N ILE A 162 -8.89 5.77 12.04
CA ILE A 162 -9.52 4.86 13.00
C ILE A 162 -9.18 3.43 12.58
N GLU A 163 -8.59 2.67 13.49
CA GLU A 163 -8.15 1.31 13.23
C GLU A 163 -9.31 0.32 13.08
N LYS A 164 -9.00 -0.77 12.41
CA LYS A 164 -9.89 -1.92 12.26
C LYS A 164 -10.45 -2.40 13.59
N GLY A 165 -11.76 -2.65 13.62
CA GLY A 165 -12.47 -3.18 14.80
C GLY A 165 -13.12 -2.14 15.69
N ALA A 166 -12.93 -0.84 15.42
CA ALA A 166 -13.57 0.26 16.13
C ALA A 166 -14.89 0.73 15.48
N SER A 167 -15.66 -0.19 14.92
CA SER A 167 -16.84 0.11 14.07
C SER A 167 -17.90 1.01 14.71
N SER A 168 -18.09 0.95 16.03
CA SER A 168 -19.05 1.78 16.75
C SER A 168 -18.68 3.27 16.82
N GLN A 169 -17.45 3.62 16.47
CA GLN A 169 -16.90 4.97 16.55
C GLN A 169 -16.60 5.58 15.16
N VAL A 170 -16.80 4.81 14.07
CA VAL A 170 -16.49 5.30 12.72
C VAL A 170 -17.58 6.24 12.24
N PRO A 171 -17.27 7.52 11.94
CA PRO A 171 -18.21 8.48 11.39
C PRO A 171 -18.78 8.03 10.04
N ALA A 172 -20.04 8.36 9.78
CA ALA A 172 -20.71 7.98 8.52
C ALA A 172 -20.07 8.60 7.27
N ASN A 173 -19.34 9.70 7.41
CA ASN A 173 -18.62 10.38 6.34
C ASN A 173 -17.15 9.94 6.23
N ALA A 174 -16.70 8.94 6.96
CA ALA A 174 -15.36 8.39 6.84
C ALA A 174 -15.17 7.65 5.51
N TYR A 175 -13.92 7.52 5.12
CA TYR A 175 -13.47 6.79 3.94
C TYR A 175 -12.69 5.55 4.36
N TYR A 176 -12.67 4.54 3.51
CA TYR A 176 -11.79 3.39 3.70
C TYR A 176 -10.34 3.75 3.32
N ASN A 177 -9.37 3.37 4.16
CA ASN A 177 -7.96 3.51 3.86
C ASN A 177 -7.56 2.52 2.75
N ALA A 178 -7.22 3.05 1.58
CA ALA A 178 -6.96 2.20 0.41
C ALA A 178 -5.57 1.57 0.38
N GLY A 179 -4.69 1.87 1.35
CA GLY A 179 -3.37 1.24 1.46
C GLY A 179 -2.35 1.75 0.44
N ILE A 180 -2.53 2.94 -0.11
CA ILE A 180 -1.60 3.60 -1.02
C ILE A 180 -1.34 5.01 -0.49
N TYR A 181 -0.06 5.34 -0.33
CA TYR A 181 0.38 6.60 0.26
C TYR A 181 1.49 7.21 -0.58
N LEU A 182 1.48 8.53 -0.76
CA LEU A 182 2.62 9.28 -1.28
C LEU A 182 3.15 10.15 -0.15
N LEU A 183 4.42 10.01 0.15
CA LEU A 183 4.99 10.54 1.38
C LEU A 183 6.35 11.21 1.13
N THR A 184 6.68 12.15 1.99
CA THR A 184 8.04 12.65 2.15
C THR A 184 8.83 11.72 3.08
N PRO A 185 10.18 11.75 3.04
CA PRO A 185 11.03 10.97 3.98
C PRO A 185 10.79 11.26 5.46
N ARG A 186 10.11 12.36 5.79
CA ARG A 186 9.73 12.72 7.17
C ARG A 186 8.96 11.61 7.89
N ILE A 187 8.27 10.73 7.17
CA ILE A 187 7.57 9.59 7.79
C ILE A 187 8.50 8.66 8.56
N PHE A 188 9.77 8.54 8.17
CA PHE A 188 10.73 7.69 8.86
C PHE A 188 11.06 8.15 10.28
N ASP A 189 10.87 9.43 10.60
CA ASP A 189 11.02 9.93 11.98
C ASP A 189 9.94 9.38 12.93
N PHE A 190 8.84 8.92 12.36
CA PHE A 190 7.68 8.37 13.08
C PHE A 190 7.70 6.84 13.06
N THR A 191 8.06 6.20 11.97
CA THR A 191 8.21 4.72 11.94
C THR A 191 9.27 4.24 12.93
N ALA A 192 10.36 4.97 13.08
CA ALA A 192 11.43 4.66 14.04
C ALA A 192 10.93 4.62 15.51
N LYS A 193 9.91 5.41 15.83
CA LYS A 193 9.36 5.59 17.20
C LYS A 193 8.12 4.75 17.49
N LEU A 194 7.70 3.90 16.55
CA LEU A 194 6.53 3.07 16.73
C LEU A 194 6.67 2.11 17.91
N GLU A 195 5.61 2.00 18.67
CA GLU A 195 5.39 0.96 19.66
C GLU A 195 4.45 -0.10 19.11
N LYS A 196 4.47 -1.30 19.69
CA LYS A 196 3.56 -2.37 19.28
C LYS A 196 2.14 -2.06 19.72
N SER A 197 1.21 -2.25 18.80
CA SER A 197 -0.23 -2.17 19.06
C SER A 197 -0.67 -3.28 20.06
N PRO A 198 -1.90 -3.22 20.60
CA PRO A 198 -2.44 -4.31 21.40
C PRO A 198 -2.47 -5.67 20.69
N ARG A 199 -2.32 -5.70 19.37
CA ARG A 199 -2.17 -6.92 18.57
C ARG A 199 -0.73 -7.47 18.55
N GLY A 200 0.22 -6.76 19.16
CA GLY A 200 1.63 -7.14 19.20
C GLY A 200 2.40 -6.76 17.91
N GLU A 201 1.80 -5.98 17.02
CA GLU A 201 2.33 -5.59 15.72
C GLU A 201 2.65 -4.09 15.67
N TYR A 202 3.65 -3.70 14.89
CA TYR A 202 3.90 -2.31 14.52
C TYR A 202 2.98 -1.94 13.35
N GLU A 203 2.14 -0.92 13.55
CA GLU A 203 1.16 -0.50 12.57
C GLU A 203 1.66 0.74 11.81
N PHE A 204 1.69 0.67 10.47
CA PHE A 204 2.07 1.83 9.67
C PHE A 204 1.10 3.00 9.82
N THR A 205 -0.16 2.69 10.05
CA THR A 205 -1.22 3.66 10.32
C THR A 205 -0.97 4.50 11.58
N ASP A 206 -0.26 3.94 12.58
CA ASP A 206 0.13 4.70 13.78
C ASP A 206 1.22 5.74 13.45
N ALA A 207 2.14 5.43 12.54
CA ALA A 207 3.10 6.41 12.06
C ALA A 207 2.42 7.55 11.29
N LEU A 208 1.42 7.24 10.45
CA LEU A 208 0.63 8.26 9.74
C LEU A 208 -0.14 9.17 10.72
N LYS A 209 -0.77 8.59 11.76
CA LYS A 209 -1.44 9.36 12.82
C LYS A 209 -0.46 10.28 13.54
N ALA A 210 0.71 9.77 13.90
CA ALA A 210 1.74 10.56 14.58
C ALA A 210 2.28 11.68 13.68
N LEU A 211 2.47 11.42 12.39
CA LEU A 211 2.90 12.40 11.41
C LEU A 211 1.89 13.56 11.29
N VAL A 212 0.58 13.26 11.18
CA VAL A 212 -0.49 14.27 11.11
C VAL A 212 -0.60 15.03 12.43
N LYS A 213 -0.52 14.35 13.58
CA LYS A 213 -0.50 14.99 14.89
C LYS A 213 0.69 15.96 15.06
N ALA A 214 1.79 15.72 14.37
CA ALA A 214 2.96 16.60 14.32
C ALA A 214 2.83 17.73 13.27
N GLY A 215 1.61 17.96 12.75
CA GLY A 215 1.26 19.08 11.88
C GLY A 215 1.43 18.80 10.38
N ALA A 216 1.71 17.57 9.97
CA ALA A 216 1.75 17.24 8.55
C ALA A 216 0.35 17.22 7.92
N ARG A 217 0.26 17.64 6.67
CA ARG A 217 -0.97 17.71 5.90
C ARG A 217 -0.98 16.61 4.82
N LEU A 218 -1.70 15.53 5.11
CA LEU A 218 -1.91 14.44 4.15
C LEU A 218 -3.26 14.64 3.44
N ARG A 219 -3.21 14.89 2.14
CA ARG A 219 -4.43 15.04 1.33
C ARG A 219 -5.08 13.69 1.08
N GLY A 220 -6.36 13.56 1.43
CA GLY A 220 -7.19 12.42 1.05
C GLY A 220 -7.58 12.51 -0.43
N VAL A 221 -7.18 11.52 -1.23
CA VAL A 221 -7.56 11.42 -2.64
C VAL A 221 -8.45 10.21 -2.85
N THR A 222 -9.70 10.46 -3.25
CA THR A 222 -10.68 9.39 -3.48
C THR A 222 -10.39 8.68 -4.80
N LEU A 223 -10.15 7.36 -4.71
CA LEU A 223 -9.97 6.50 -5.88
C LEU A 223 -11.25 6.48 -6.72
N GLN A 224 -11.10 6.69 -8.02
CA GLN A 224 -12.19 6.77 -8.99
C GLN A 224 -12.49 5.42 -9.65
N ARG A 225 -11.48 4.53 -9.68
CA ARG A 225 -11.52 3.25 -10.36
C ARG A 225 -11.75 2.09 -9.39
N GLU A 226 -11.80 0.88 -9.91
CA GLU A 226 -11.88 -0.29 -9.08
C GLU A 226 -10.62 -0.46 -8.25
N TRP A 227 -10.82 -0.78 -6.99
CA TRP A 227 -9.81 -1.05 -6.00
C TRP A 227 -10.13 -2.37 -5.31
N ALA A 228 -9.15 -3.22 -5.14
CA ALA A 228 -9.29 -4.47 -4.41
C ALA A 228 -8.07 -4.73 -3.52
N ASP A 229 -8.33 -5.11 -2.27
CA ASP A 229 -7.38 -5.81 -1.41
C ASP A 229 -7.56 -7.31 -1.66
N VAL A 230 -6.60 -7.93 -2.34
CA VAL A 230 -6.63 -9.36 -2.70
C VAL A 230 -6.33 -10.19 -1.44
N ARG A 231 -7.19 -10.08 -0.44
CA ARG A 231 -6.96 -10.58 0.93
C ARG A 231 -7.34 -12.04 1.17
N ASP A 232 -8.22 -12.59 0.35
CA ASP A 232 -8.77 -13.94 0.52
C ASP A 232 -9.18 -14.57 -0.82
N PRO A 233 -9.45 -15.90 -0.88
CA PRO A 233 -9.81 -16.59 -2.11
C PRO A 233 -11.12 -16.10 -2.75
N SER A 234 -12.05 -15.54 -2.00
CA SER A 234 -13.33 -15.05 -2.55
C SER A 234 -13.12 -13.81 -3.41
N VAL A 235 -12.32 -12.85 -2.93
CA VAL A 235 -11.94 -11.67 -3.70
C VAL A 235 -11.16 -12.06 -4.96
N LEU A 236 -10.23 -13.03 -4.83
CA LEU A 236 -9.48 -13.55 -5.97
C LEU A 236 -10.39 -14.17 -7.03
N ALA A 237 -11.36 -15.00 -6.64
CA ALA A 237 -12.31 -15.62 -7.54
C ALA A 237 -13.17 -14.59 -8.26
N GLU A 238 -13.64 -13.56 -7.54
CA GLU A 238 -14.41 -12.45 -8.11
C GLU A 238 -13.60 -11.72 -9.19
N LEU A 239 -12.35 -11.31 -8.88
CA LEU A 239 -11.49 -10.61 -9.83
C LEU A 239 -11.23 -11.45 -11.09
N ASN A 240 -10.95 -12.74 -10.93
CA ASN A 240 -10.70 -13.65 -12.08
C ASN A 240 -11.97 -13.95 -12.89
N SER A 241 -13.18 -13.84 -12.31
CA SER A 241 -14.42 -14.05 -13.06
C SER A 241 -14.71 -12.93 -14.06
N ARG A 242 -14.21 -11.73 -13.82
CA ARG A 242 -14.40 -10.55 -14.68
C ARG A 242 -13.64 -10.62 -16.01
N ALA A 243 -12.60 -11.47 -16.09
CA ALA A 243 -11.85 -11.70 -17.32
C ALA A 243 -12.63 -12.52 -18.38
N LYS A 244 -13.82 -13.01 -18.04
CA LYS A 244 -14.65 -13.86 -18.94
C LYS A 244 -15.77 -13.06 -19.62
N LEU A 245 -15.78 -11.76 -19.47
CA LEU A 245 -16.68 -10.83 -20.17
C LEU A 245 -15.89 -10.01 -21.21
#